data_4c47bd34ef4e466305e3886c7215c08d
#
_entry.id   4c47bd34ef4e466305e3886c7215c08d
#
_cell.length_a   1.000
_cell.length_b   1.000
_cell.length_c   1.000
_cell.angle_alpha   90.00
_cell.angle_beta   90.00
_cell.angle_gamma   90.00
#
_symmetry.space_group_name_H-M   'P 1'
#
loop_
_entity.id
_entity.type
_entity.pdbx_description
1 polymer ?
#
loop_
_entity_poly.entity_id
_entity_poly.type
_entity_poly.pdbx_seq_one_letter_code
_entity_poly.pdbx_strand_id
1 'polypeptide(L)'
;MYVSMQSKCERHSGFFIHLHQNGGISMYQFYVNNELYQVEGDGKLLPFLRDVCKCKSVKDGCSEGACGTCHVLVDGVAMKACIPTLSMMDGRSILTVEGFSDEEKELYAYAFAEAGAVQCGFCIPGMVICTKGLLDKNPNPTRDEIAFALRNNICRCTGYKKIMDAVELAA
;
A
#
# COMPACT_ATOMS: atom_id res chain seq x y z
N MET A 1 5.93 10.21 -22.82
CA MET A 1 7.06 10.87 -22.11
C MET A 1 7.77 9.79 -21.31
N TYR A 2 9.00 9.46 -21.68
CA TYR A 2 9.76 8.38 -21.05
C TYR A 2 10.32 8.84 -19.70
N VAL A 3 10.04 8.08 -18.64
CA VAL A 3 10.70 8.24 -17.33
C VAL A 3 12.11 7.65 -17.44
N SER A 4 13.13 8.47 -17.31
CA SER A 4 14.52 8.01 -17.28
C SER A 4 14.79 7.32 -15.94
N MET A 5 15.17 6.03 -15.97
CA MET A 5 15.56 5.26 -14.80
C MET A 5 17.07 5.39 -14.56
N GLN A 6 17.45 5.91 -13.41
CA GLN A 6 18.78 5.65 -12.85
C GLN A 6 18.62 5.02 -11.47
N SER A 7 18.79 3.69 -11.42
CA SER A 7 18.92 2.95 -10.17
C SER A 7 20.38 2.93 -9.76
N LYS A 8 20.76 3.60 -8.68
CA LYS A 8 21.99 3.31 -7.92
C LYS A 8 21.69 3.34 -6.43
N CYS A 9 21.86 2.20 -5.83
CA CYS A 9 21.85 2.00 -4.39
C CYS A 9 23.16 2.53 -3.80
N GLU A 10 23.10 3.60 -3.01
CA GLU A 10 24.18 3.97 -2.07
C GLU A 10 23.56 4.35 -0.73
N ARG A 11 23.92 3.59 0.31
CA ARG A 11 23.57 3.87 1.70
C ARG A 11 24.40 5.05 2.19
N HIS A 12 23.76 6.19 2.46
CA HIS A 12 24.34 7.21 3.30
C HIS A 12 23.27 7.92 4.13
N SER A 13 23.50 7.91 5.43
CA SER A 13 22.82 8.75 6.43
C SER A 13 23.19 10.22 6.19
N GLY A 14 22.24 11.04 5.81
CA GLY A 14 22.46 12.46 5.56
C GLY A 14 21.20 13.31 5.69
N PHE A 15 21.27 14.25 6.57
CA PHE A 15 20.36 15.35 6.87
C PHE A 15 19.95 16.11 5.59
N PHE A 16 18.66 16.21 5.27
CA PHE A 16 18.21 16.90 4.07
C PHE A 16 17.82 18.35 4.32
N ILE A 17 18.50 19.25 3.59
CA ILE A 17 18.14 20.68 3.49
C ILE A 17 17.26 20.84 2.23
N HIS A 18 16.06 21.37 2.41
CA HIS A 18 15.19 21.80 1.30
C HIS A 18 15.86 22.97 0.56
N LEU A 19 16.33 22.72 -0.65
CA LEU A 19 16.70 23.79 -1.60
C LEU A 19 15.66 23.85 -2.72
N HIS A 20 14.75 24.80 -2.61
CA HIS A 20 13.95 25.27 -3.74
C HIS A 20 14.86 26.02 -4.69
N GLN A 21 15.09 25.50 -5.90
CA GLN A 21 15.70 26.26 -6.99
C GLN A 21 14.80 26.30 -8.21
N ASN A 22 14.66 27.50 -8.73
CA ASN A 22 13.80 27.92 -9.82
C ASN A 22 14.15 27.24 -11.16
N GLY A 23 13.12 26.79 -11.90
CA GLY A 23 13.21 26.45 -13.32
C GLY A 23 13.66 25.04 -13.66
N GLY A 24 13.84 24.14 -12.68
CA GLY A 24 14.19 22.74 -12.88
C GLY A 24 12.98 21.80 -12.93
N ILE A 25 13.17 20.65 -13.54
CA ILE A 25 12.24 19.52 -13.46
C ILE A 25 12.02 19.16 -12.00
N SER A 26 10.77 19.12 -11.54
CA SER A 26 10.46 18.79 -10.15
C SER A 26 10.90 17.37 -9.84
N MET A 27 11.75 17.22 -8.83
CA MET A 27 12.26 15.94 -8.31
C MET A 27 11.53 15.61 -7.02
N TYR A 28 10.97 14.42 -6.92
CA TYR A 28 10.31 13.91 -5.72
C TYR A 28 11.06 12.69 -5.19
N GLN A 29 11.14 12.56 -3.87
CA GLN A 29 11.83 11.47 -3.19
C GLN A 29 10.90 10.83 -2.17
N PHE A 30 10.73 9.52 -2.23
CA PHE A 30 9.91 8.76 -1.29
C PHE A 30 10.40 7.31 -1.20
N TYR A 31 9.98 6.63 -0.15
CA TYR A 31 10.34 5.23 0.05
C TYR A 31 9.19 4.31 -0.37
N VAL A 32 9.51 3.20 -1.04
CA VAL A 32 8.59 2.10 -1.29
C VAL A 32 9.23 0.82 -0.76
N ASN A 33 8.61 0.16 0.22
CA ASN A 33 9.12 -1.05 0.87
C ASN A 33 10.58 -0.91 1.34
N ASN A 34 10.91 0.24 1.95
CA ASN A 34 12.23 0.65 2.42
C ASN A 34 13.27 0.95 1.31
N GLU A 35 12.90 0.91 0.04
CA GLU A 35 13.77 1.35 -1.06
C GLU A 35 13.48 2.81 -1.41
N LEU A 36 14.54 3.63 -1.55
CA LEU A 36 14.43 5.03 -1.93
C LEU A 36 14.22 5.16 -3.44
N TYR A 37 13.19 5.87 -3.83
CA TYR A 37 12.92 6.25 -5.21
C TYR A 37 13.06 7.76 -5.38
N GLN A 38 13.73 8.16 -6.46
CA GLN A 38 13.84 9.54 -6.92
C GLN A 38 13.20 9.64 -8.30
N VAL A 39 12.21 10.51 -8.44
CA VAL A 39 11.38 10.56 -9.65
C VAL A 39 11.34 11.98 -10.19
N GLU A 40 11.61 12.12 -11.49
CA GLU A 40 11.45 13.38 -12.22
C GLU A 40 10.05 13.50 -12.79
N GLY A 41 9.40 14.64 -12.57
CA GLY A 41 8.05 14.91 -13.04
C GLY A 41 6.98 14.21 -12.20
N ASP A 42 5.73 14.57 -12.45
CA ASP A 42 4.58 14.05 -11.71
C ASP A 42 3.82 12.97 -12.50
N GLY A 43 3.09 12.13 -11.80
CA GLY A 43 2.30 11.04 -12.36
C GLY A 43 1.45 10.38 -11.28
N LYS A 44 0.61 9.41 -11.69
CA LYS A 44 -0.20 8.64 -10.73
C LYS A 44 0.64 7.61 -9.97
N LEU A 45 0.40 7.52 -8.66
CA LEU A 45 1.11 6.57 -7.79
C LEU A 45 0.85 5.11 -8.18
N LEU A 46 -0.40 4.73 -8.48
CA LEU A 46 -0.76 3.34 -8.78
C LEU A 46 0.03 2.74 -9.97
N PRO A 47 0.11 3.36 -11.16
CA PRO A 47 0.95 2.85 -12.25
C PRO A 47 2.42 2.79 -11.86
N PHE A 48 2.94 3.77 -11.13
CA PHE A 48 4.32 3.78 -10.66
C PHE A 48 4.62 2.57 -9.79
N LEU A 49 3.81 2.29 -8.77
CA LEU A 49 3.97 1.12 -7.90
C LEU A 49 3.94 -0.21 -8.68
N ARG A 50 3.05 -0.32 -9.67
CA ARG A 50 2.87 -1.56 -10.43
C ARG A 50 3.93 -1.77 -11.50
N ASP A 51 4.32 -0.72 -12.20
CA ASP A 51 5.12 -0.82 -13.42
C ASP A 51 6.61 -0.50 -13.18
N VAL A 52 6.92 0.40 -12.26
CA VAL A 52 8.29 0.74 -11.87
C VAL A 52 8.73 -0.11 -10.68
N CYS A 53 8.03 -0.02 -9.54
CA CYS A 53 8.39 -0.78 -8.33
C CYS A 53 8.02 -2.26 -8.39
N LYS A 54 7.28 -2.71 -9.42
CA LYS A 54 6.84 -4.11 -9.60
C LYS A 54 5.94 -4.64 -8.48
N CYS A 55 5.33 -3.77 -7.67
CA CYS A 55 4.39 -4.13 -6.61
C CYS A 55 3.06 -4.63 -7.20
N LYS A 56 3.01 -5.91 -7.56
CA LYS A 56 1.85 -6.53 -8.24
C LYS A 56 0.68 -6.82 -7.29
N SER A 57 0.91 -6.82 -5.97
CA SER A 57 -0.15 -6.90 -4.96
C SER A 57 -1.08 -5.69 -5.00
N VAL A 58 -0.58 -4.52 -5.41
CA VAL A 58 -1.38 -3.30 -5.58
C VAL A 58 -2.23 -3.43 -6.84
N LYS A 59 -3.50 -3.82 -6.69
CA LYS A 59 -4.38 -4.10 -7.84
C LYS A 59 -5.11 -2.85 -8.33
N ASP A 60 -5.26 -2.73 -9.65
CA ASP A 60 -6.17 -1.74 -10.24
C ASP A 60 -7.52 -2.40 -10.53
N GLY A 61 -8.53 -2.06 -9.72
CA GLY A 61 -9.89 -2.57 -9.91
C GLY A 61 -10.89 -1.54 -10.39
N CYS A 62 -10.58 -0.23 -10.28
CA CYS A 62 -11.52 0.81 -10.71
C CYS A 62 -10.87 2.12 -11.15
N SER A 63 -9.60 2.40 -10.80
CA SER A 63 -8.88 3.68 -11.03
C SER A 63 -9.57 4.95 -10.52
N GLU A 64 -10.69 4.82 -9.78
CA GLU A 64 -11.60 5.92 -9.38
C GLU A 64 -11.69 6.12 -7.86
N GLY A 65 -10.90 5.37 -7.08
CA GLY A 65 -10.95 5.45 -5.62
C GLY A 65 -12.15 4.73 -4.97
N ALA A 66 -12.92 3.92 -5.71
CA ALA A 66 -14.10 3.24 -5.17
C ALA A 66 -13.76 1.91 -4.51
N CYS A 67 -13.09 0.97 -5.21
CA CYS A 67 -13.03 -0.45 -4.85
C CYS A 67 -12.05 -0.81 -3.73
N GLY A 68 -11.02 -0.01 -3.46
CA GLY A 68 -10.04 -0.27 -2.40
C GLY A 68 -9.02 -1.38 -2.65
N THR A 69 -9.00 -2.00 -3.83
CA THR A 69 -8.04 -3.08 -4.15
C THR A 69 -6.60 -2.58 -4.31
N CYS A 70 -6.43 -1.27 -4.44
CA CYS A 70 -5.14 -0.59 -4.56
C CYS A 70 -4.66 0.04 -3.24
N HIS A 71 -5.18 -0.38 -2.08
CA HIS A 71 -4.68 0.14 -0.81
C HIS A 71 -3.19 -0.16 -0.61
N VAL A 72 -2.49 0.83 -0.08
CA VAL A 72 -1.11 0.79 0.43
C VAL A 72 -1.09 1.49 1.78
N LEU A 73 -0.10 1.24 2.61
CA LEU A 73 0.14 2.09 3.78
C LEU A 73 1.06 3.24 3.39
N VAL A 74 0.64 4.46 3.66
CA VAL A 74 1.47 5.66 3.56
C VAL A 74 1.65 6.19 4.97
N ASP A 75 2.89 6.18 5.45
CA ASP A 75 3.24 6.54 6.84
C ASP A 75 2.35 5.80 7.87
N GLY A 76 2.09 4.50 7.64
CA GLY A 76 1.25 3.65 8.49
C GLY A 76 -0.27 3.88 8.38
N VAL A 77 -0.73 4.68 7.40
CA VAL A 77 -2.16 4.92 7.15
C VAL A 77 -2.58 4.31 5.82
N ALA A 78 -3.66 3.52 5.83
CA ALA A 78 -4.19 2.92 4.60
C ALA A 78 -4.76 3.99 3.65
N MET A 79 -4.24 4.02 2.42
CA MET A 79 -4.59 4.96 1.38
C MET A 79 -4.76 4.24 0.04
N LYS A 80 -5.70 4.70 -0.79
CA LYS A 80 -5.93 4.17 -2.15
C LYS A 80 -4.90 4.76 -3.12
N ALA A 81 -4.02 3.95 -3.67
CA ALA A 81 -2.93 4.39 -4.56
C ALA A 81 -3.38 4.98 -5.91
N CYS A 82 -4.62 4.72 -6.34
CA CYS A 82 -5.13 5.26 -7.61
C CYS A 82 -5.45 6.77 -7.55
N ILE A 83 -5.54 7.36 -6.36
CA ILE A 83 -5.91 8.76 -6.18
C ILE A 83 -4.70 9.69 -6.23
N PRO A 84 -3.66 9.50 -5.39
CA PRO A 84 -2.57 10.46 -5.28
C PRO A 84 -1.65 10.45 -6.48
N THR A 85 -0.92 11.57 -6.61
CA THR A 85 0.19 11.73 -7.53
C THR A 85 1.52 11.50 -6.82
N LEU A 86 2.60 11.35 -7.57
CA LEU A 86 3.95 11.16 -7.03
C LEU A 86 4.42 12.37 -6.22
N SER A 87 4.05 13.57 -6.64
CA SER A 87 4.32 14.81 -5.90
C SER A 87 3.74 14.83 -4.48
N MET A 88 2.59 14.17 -4.28
CA MET A 88 1.97 14.04 -2.95
C MET A 88 2.69 13.06 -2.04
N MET A 89 3.58 12.24 -2.59
CA MET A 89 4.35 11.22 -1.86
C MET A 89 5.74 11.71 -1.45
N ASP A 90 6.12 12.92 -1.81
CA ASP A 90 7.44 13.47 -1.47
C ASP A 90 7.71 13.40 0.04
N GLY A 91 8.86 12.84 0.42
CA GLY A 91 9.27 12.60 1.80
C GLY A 91 8.53 11.47 2.54
N ARG A 92 7.58 10.76 1.91
CA ARG A 92 6.75 9.73 2.57
C ARG A 92 7.31 8.33 2.42
N SER A 93 6.83 7.44 3.28
CA SER A 93 7.11 6.00 3.24
C SER A 93 5.86 5.22 2.84
N ILE A 94 5.98 4.40 1.80
CA ILE A 94 4.90 3.59 1.23
C ILE A 94 5.23 2.12 1.49
N LEU A 95 4.30 1.39 2.10
CA LEU A 95 4.41 -0.04 2.32
C LEU A 95 3.32 -0.78 1.54
N THR A 96 3.72 -1.79 0.79
CA THR A 96 2.84 -2.74 0.09
C THR A 96 3.02 -4.14 0.69
N VAL A 97 2.21 -5.11 0.28
CA VAL A 97 2.33 -6.50 0.77
C VAL A 97 3.71 -7.11 0.43
N GLU A 98 4.34 -6.68 -0.66
CA GLU A 98 5.70 -7.11 -1.00
C GLU A 98 6.73 -6.73 0.07
N GLY A 99 6.51 -5.62 0.77
CA GLY A 99 7.42 -5.13 1.83
C GLY A 99 7.16 -5.73 3.21
N PHE A 100 6.18 -6.60 3.38
CA PHE A 100 5.94 -7.30 4.65
C PHE A 100 7.08 -8.30 4.93
N SER A 101 7.31 -8.58 6.21
CA SER A 101 8.18 -9.69 6.61
C SER A 101 7.57 -11.03 6.17
N ASP A 102 8.37 -12.08 6.14
CA ASP A 102 7.87 -13.40 5.76
C ASP A 102 6.88 -13.92 6.81
N GLU A 103 7.10 -13.63 8.10
CA GLU A 103 6.18 -13.96 9.19
C GLU A 103 4.82 -13.25 9.03
N GLU A 104 4.82 -11.97 8.65
CA GLU A 104 3.58 -11.23 8.39
C GLU A 104 2.82 -11.80 7.19
N LYS A 105 3.53 -12.14 6.11
CA LYS A 105 2.91 -12.78 4.94
C LYS A 105 2.27 -14.12 5.29
N GLU A 106 2.97 -14.95 6.06
CA GLU A 106 2.46 -16.24 6.54
C GLU A 106 1.25 -16.06 7.45
N LEU A 107 1.30 -15.13 8.40
CA LEU A 107 0.19 -14.82 9.31
C LEU A 107 -1.09 -14.47 8.54
N TYR A 108 -1.01 -13.50 7.63
CA TYR A 108 -2.18 -13.08 6.88
C TYR A 108 -2.66 -14.15 5.88
N ALA A 109 -1.74 -14.88 5.24
CA ALA A 109 -2.10 -15.98 4.36
C ALA A 109 -2.85 -17.09 5.13
N TYR A 110 -2.34 -17.47 6.29
CA TYR A 110 -2.98 -18.45 7.18
C TYR A 110 -4.37 -17.97 7.64
N ALA A 111 -4.46 -16.76 8.21
CA ALA A 111 -5.70 -16.25 8.77
C ALA A 111 -6.82 -16.14 7.71
N PHE A 112 -6.50 -15.65 6.51
CA PHE A 112 -7.49 -15.54 5.43
C PHE A 112 -7.89 -16.92 4.85
N ALA A 113 -6.96 -17.87 4.79
CA ALA A 113 -7.25 -19.24 4.33
C ALA A 113 -8.11 -19.97 5.35
N GLU A 114 -7.74 -19.96 6.64
CA GLU A 114 -8.42 -20.66 7.72
C GLU A 114 -9.85 -20.15 7.92
N ALA A 115 -10.07 -18.85 7.88
CA ALA A 115 -11.42 -18.27 7.91
C ALA A 115 -12.26 -18.57 6.66
N GLY A 116 -11.67 -19.17 5.62
CA GLY A 116 -12.32 -19.37 4.31
C GLY A 116 -12.67 -18.04 3.62
N ALA A 117 -11.86 -17.01 3.86
CA ALA A 117 -12.02 -15.66 3.29
C ALA A 117 -11.41 -15.53 1.89
N VAL A 118 -10.97 -16.63 1.29
CA VAL A 118 -10.31 -16.65 -0.03
C VAL A 118 -11.24 -17.24 -1.08
N GLN A 119 -11.42 -16.51 -2.20
CA GLN A 119 -12.03 -17.02 -3.44
C GLN A 119 -11.18 -16.59 -4.64
N CYS A 120 -11.55 -15.53 -5.38
CA CYS A 120 -10.75 -15.10 -6.52
C CYS A 120 -9.41 -14.43 -6.12
N GLY A 121 -9.25 -13.99 -4.88
CA GLY A 121 -8.02 -13.39 -4.34
C GLY A 121 -7.78 -11.92 -4.71
N PHE A 122 -8.56 -11.34 -5.64
CA PHE A 122 -8.27 -10.03 -6.19
C PHE A 122 -8.30 -8.89 -5.16
N CYS A 123 -9.25 -8.90 -4.22
CA CYS A 123 -9.39 -7.87 -3.18
C CYS A 123 -8.47 -8.10 -1.97
N ILE A 124 -7.94 -9.32 -1.78
CA ILE A 124 -7.23 -9.73 -0.56
C ILE A 124 -6.04 -8.82 -0.24
N PRO A 125 -5.13 -8.50 -1.18
CA PRO A 125 -4.00 -7.62 -0.84
C PRO A 125 -4.43 -6.27 -0.25
N GLY A 126 -5.46 -5.64 -0.82
CA GLY A 126 -6.01 -4.39 -0.28
C GLY A 126 -6.64 -4.56 1.10
N MET A 127 -7.34 -5.69 1.35
CA MET A 127 -7.89 -6.03 2.67
C MET A 127 -6.77 -6.23 3.71
N VAL A 128 -5.71 -6.97 3.34
CA VAL A 128 -4.54 -7.22 4.20
C VAL A 128 -3.83 -5.91 4.58
N ILE A 129 -3.66 -4.99 3.64
CA ILE A 129 -3.09 -3.66 3.92
C ILE A 129 -3.94 -2.89 4.95
N CYS A 130 -5.27 -2.89 4.79
CA CYS A 130 -6.16 -2.24 5.75
C CYS A 130 -6.13 -2.93 7.12
N THR A 131 -6.05 -4.26 7.14
CA THR A 131 -5.90 -5.05 8.36
C THR A 131 -4.60 -4.71 9.08
N LYS A 132 -3.46 -4.69 8.37
CA LYS A 132 -2.19 -4.30 8.97
C LYS A 132 -2.23 -2.89 9.56
N GLY A 133 -2.74 -1.93 8.80
CA GLY A 133 -2.87 -0.54 9.30
C GLY A 133 -3.80 -0.39 10.51
N LEU A 134 -4.74 -1.32 10.70
CA LEU A 134 -5.57 -1.41 11.91
C LEU A 134 -4.78 -2.05 13.06
N LEU A 135 -4.22 -3.25 12.84
CA LEU A 135 -3.55 -4.05 13.90
C LEU A 135 -2.27 -3.38 14.41
N ASP A 136 -1.55 -2.62 13.59
CA ASP A 136 -0.40 -1.83 14.03
C ASP A 136 -0.78 -0.74 15.06
N LYS A 137 -2.03 -0.27 15.03
CA LYS A 137 -2.55 0.75 15.96
C LYS A 137 -3.33 0.16 17.13
N ASN A 138 -4.07 -0.89 16.88
CA ASN A 138 -4.90 -1.60 17.84
C ASN A 138 -4.78 -3.10 17.60
N PRO A 139 -3.96 -3.82 18.39
CA PRO A 139 -3.75 -5.26 18.20
C PRO A 139 -4.95 -6.12 18.62
N ASN A 140 -5.94 -5.56 19.31
CA ASN A 140 -7.16 -6.27 19.73
C ASN A 140 -8.41 -5.48 19.31
N PRO A 141 -8.68 -5.34 18.00
CA PRO A 141 -9.79 -4.53 17.52
C PRO A 141 -11.14 -5.20 17.79
N THR A 142 -12.14 -4.40 18.08
CA THR A 142 -13.52 -4.84 18.07
C THR A 142 -14.00 -5.11 16.65
N ARG A 143 -15.05 -5.92 16.52
CA ARG A 143 -15.64 -6.22 15.21
C ARG A 143 -16.13 -4.97 14.46
N ASP A 144 -16.61 -3.96 15.16
CA ASP A 144 -17.00 -2.67 14.57
C ASP A 144 -15.79 -1.88 14.03
N GLU A 145 -14.65 -1.91 14.73
CA GLU A 145 -13.41 -1.29 14.27
C GLU A 145 -12.87 -2.01 13.03
N ILE A 146 -12.97 -3.34 12.98
CA ILE A 146 -12.62 -4.14 11.80
C ILE A 146 -13.52 -3.75 10.62
N ALA A 147 -14.85 -3.72 10.82
CA ALA A 147 -15.80 -3.32 9.79
C ALA A 147 -15.52 -1.89 9.28
N PHE A 148 -15.19 -0.98 10.20
CA PHE A 148 -14.83 0.39 9.85
C PHE A 148 -13.52 0.47 9.05
N ALA A 149 -12.49 -0.28 9.42
CA ALA A 149 -11.22 -0.32 8.69
C ALA A 149 -11.40 -0.85 7.26
N LEU A 150 -12.26 -1.85 7.07
CA LEU A 150 -12.52 -2.50 5.78
C LEU A 150 -13.61 -1.82 4.94
N ARG A 151 -14.32 -0.79 5.45
CA ARG A 151 -15.48 -0.16 4.79
C ARG A 151 -15.22 0.36 3.36
N ASN A 152 -13.97 0.65 3.04
CA ASN A 152 -13.54 1.18 1.76
C ASN A 152 -12.99 0.10 0.80
N ASN A 153 -13.13 -1.18 1.14
CA ASN A 153 -12.70 -2.30 0.34
C ASN A 153 -13.93 -3.08 -0.15
N ILE A 154 -14.01 -3.33 -1.45
CA ILE A 154 -15.11 -4.07 -2.06
C ILE A 154 -14.67 -5.50 -2.36
N CYS A 155 -15.43 -6.47 -1.85
CA CYS A 155 -15.34 -7.87 -2.25
C CYS A 155 -16.66 -8.33 -2.85
N ARG A 156 -16.63 -8.89 -4.06
CA ARG A 156 -17.82 -9.42 -4.75
C ARG A 156 -18.08 -10.91 -4.41
N CYS A 157 -17.08 -11.60 -3.90
CA CYS A 157 -17.07 -13.05 -3.83
C CYS A 157 -17.42 -13.63 -2.45
N THR A 158 -16.70 -13.20 -1.38
CA THR A 158 -16.69 -13.89 -0.07
C THR A 158 -17.79 -13.45 0.88
N GLY A 159 -18.35 -12.24 0.71
CA GLY A 159 -19.25 -11.63 1.69
C GLY A 159 -18.54 -11.37 3.04
N TYR A 160 -18.35 -10.19 3.43
CA TYR A 160 -17.47 -9.61 4.46
C TYR A 160 -17.32 -10.37 5.79
N LYS A 161 -18.30 -11.21 6.20
CA LYS A 161 -18.26 -11.94 7.47
C LYS A 161 -16.94 -12.73 7.62
N LYS A 162 -16.61 -13.56 6.63
CA LYS A 162 -15.39 -14.38 6.65
C LYS A 162 -14.11 -13.54 6.62
N ILE A 163 -14.14 -12.39 5.96
CA ILE A 163 -13.00 -11.45 5.93
C ILE A 163 -12.78 -10.84 7.33
N MET A 164 -13.87 -10.48 8.03
CA MET A 164 -13.77 -10.00 9.42
C MET A 164 -13.27 -11.09 10.36
N ASP A 165 -13.76 -12.34 10.19
CA ASP A 165 -13.28 -13.50 10.95
C ASP A 165 -11.76 -13.72 10.71
N ALA A 166 -11.26 -13.49 9.48
CA ALA A 166 -9.84 -13.56 9.16
C ALA A 166 -9.02 -12.47 9.87
N VAL A 167 -9.56 -11.26 9.99
CA VAL A 167 -8.90 -10.18 10.73
C VAL A 167 -8.82 -10.50 12.22
N GLU A 168 -9.89 -11.07 12.81
CA GLU A 168 -9.90 -11.53 14.21
C GLU A 168 -8.88 -12.66 14.45
N LEU A 169 -8.64 -13.54 13.46
CA LEU A 169 -7.61 -14.57 13.55
C LEU A 169 -6.19 -14.04 13.42
N ALA A 170 -6.01 -12.90 12.77
CA ALA A 170 -4.70 -12.28 12.59
C ALA A 170 -4.33 -11.33 13.73
N ALA A 171 -5.27 -10.99 14.62
CA ALA A 171 -5.10 -10.16 15.80
C ALA A 171 -4.58 -10.97 16.99
#